data_599a993bfb2dd37a3ac02915be509075
#
_entry.id   599a993bfb2dd37a3ac02915be509075
#
_cell.length_a   1.000
_cell.length_b   1.000
_cell.length_c   1.000
_cell.angle_alpha   90.00
_cell.angle_beta   90.00
_cell.angle_gamma   90.00
#
_symmetry.space_group_name_H-M   'P 1'
#
loop_
_entity.id
_entity.type
_entity.pdbx_description
1 polymer ?
#
loop_
_entity_poly.entity_id
_entity_poly.type
_entity_poly.pdbx_seq_one_letter_code
_entity_poly.pdbx_strand_id
1 'polypeptide(L)'
;MSHIHISHAGGVGDGLMFSSVIKEKYCKEYDMVYLDVQNGRLNWLFKTLYNDTDNIVFSKPSVKDVSKRLSFSDGVNHPSWRNLTWERNGAYEEMVYDDVVNTYGEDYIIVHERPFDNMKRKMRPINRKHFMNPNLPVINVDGRPGHILDYSTLLENAKEIHVYEGSFMNMADSVTSGVPLFGHLYCKPHYFDTNMVHHDIIKYIKENKWHKNKWNYIWE
;
A
#
# COMPACT_ATOMS: atom_id res chain seq x y z
N MET A 1 -26.35 14.89 14.96
CA MET A 1 -25.39 13.81 14.59
C MET A 1 -24.95 14.11 13.17
N SER A 2 -23.72 14.58 13.02
CA SER A 2 -23.13 14.90 11.72
C SER A 2 -22.66 13.62 11.02
N HIS A 3 -22.85 13.53 9.71
CA HIS A 3 -22.40 12.37 8.95
C HIS A 3 -21.87 12.76 7.59
N ILE A 4 -21.00 11.91 7.05
CA ILE A 4 -20.42 12.07 5.71
C ILE A 4 -20.41 10.73 4.96
N HIS A 5 -20.67 10.78 3.67
CA HIS A 5 -20.52 9.64 2.76
C HIS A 5 -19.27 9.83 1.91
N ILE A 6 -18.31 8.94 2.09
CA ILE A 6 -17.02 8.98 1.39
C ILE A 6 -16.95 7.81 0.40
N SER A 7 -16.52 8.08 -0.81
CA SER A 7 -16.08 7.05 -1.73
C SER A 7 -14.63 7.28 -2.14
N HIS A 8 -13.88 6.21 -2.27
CA HIS A 8 -12.64 6.20 -3.03
C HIS A 8 -12.73 5.11 -4.10
N ALA A 9 -12.36 5.46 -5.31
CA ALA A 9 -12.24 4.47 -6.38
C ALA A 9 -10.86 3.84 -6.25
N GLY A 10 -10.79 2.50 -6.22
CA GLY A 10 -9.49 1.87 -6.30
C GLY A 10 -9.40 0.51 -5.63
N GLY A 11 -8.18 0.01 -5.62
CA GLY A 11 -7.82 -1.30 -5.09
C GLY A 11 -7.26 -1.26 -3.67
N VAL A 12 -6.52 -2.32 -3.34
CA VAL A 12 -5.82 -2.46 -2.04
C VAL A 12 -4.92 -1.27 -1.74
N GLY A 13 -4.16 -0.81 -2.74
CA GLY A 13 -3.23 0.31 -2.58
C GLY A 13 -3.91 1.61 -2.18
N ASP A 14 -5.04 1.93 -2.80
CA ASP A 14 -5.80 3.13 -2.49
C ASP A 14 -6.41 3.04 -1.08
N GLY A 15 -6.92 1.85 -0.71
CA GLY A 15 -7.43 1.59 0.64
C GLY A 15 -6.37 1.85 1.72
N LEU A 16 -5.15 1.37 1.51
CA LEU A 16 -4.02 1.62 2.41
C LEU A 16 -3.69 3.11 2.51
N MET A 17 -3.62 3.80 1.38
CA MET A 17 -3.25 5.21 1.34
C MET A 17 -4.27 6.13 2.02
N PHE A 18 -5.55 5.91 1.77
CA PHE A 18 -6.59 6.80 2.27
C PHE A 18 -7.01 6.50 3.71
N SER A 19 -6.71 5.31 4.25
CA SER A 19 -7.18 4.92 5.59
C SER A 19 -6.73 5.91 6.67
N SER A 20 -5.48 6.34 6.66
CA SER A 20 -4.96 7.31 7.62
C SER A 20 -5.65 8.67 7.52
N VAL A 21 -5.91 9.15 6.30
CA VAL A 21 -6.61 10.42 6.07
C VAL A 21 -8.08 10.32 6.52
N ILE A 22 -8.72 9.19 6.26
CA ILE A 22 -10.12 8.97 6.69
C ILE A 22 -10.20 8.99 8.21
N LYS A 23 -9.32 8.25 8.91
CA LYS A 23 -9.28 8.22 10.38
C LYS A 23 -8.97 9.58 10.98
N GLU A 24 -7.89 10.21 10.53
CA GLU A 24 -7.37 11.42 11.15
C GLU A 24 -8.17 12.69 10.84
N LYS A 25 -8.87 12.70 9.72
CA LYS A 25 -9.70 13.84 9.33
C LYS A 25 -11.18 13.55 9.55
N TYR A 26 -11.74 12.64 8.75
CA TYR A 26 -13.18 12.50 8.66
C TYR A 26 -13.79 11.84 9.90
N CYS A 27 -13.11 10.84 10.50
CA CYS A 27 -13.62 10.22 11.72
C CYS A 27 -13.54 11.14 12.95
N LYS A 28 -12.71 12.18 12.90
CA LYS A 28 -12.64 13.20 13.95
C LYS A 28 -13.61 14.36 13.73
N GLU A 29 -13.95 14.65 12.48
CA GLU A 29 -14.84 15.77 12.11
C GLU A 29 -16.33 15.38 12.15
N TYR A 30 -16.65 14.08 11.99
CA TYR A 30 -18.02 13.60 11.86
C TYR A 30 -18.33 12.52 12.88
N ASP A 31 -19.57 12.56 13.40
CA ASP A 31 -20.08 11.54 14.32
C ASP A 31 -20.20 10.16 13.65
N MET A 32 -20.42 10.14 12.32
CA MET A 32 -20.53 8.92 11.53
C MET A 32 -19.93 9.09 10.12
N VAL A 33 -19.09 8.16 9.71
CA VAL A 33 -18.49 8.09 8.37
C VAL A 33 -19.03 6.86 7.65
N TYR A 34 -19.75 7.08 6.57
CA TYR A 34 -20.18 6.01 5.66
C TYR A 34 -19.15 5.86 4.55
N LEU A 35 -18.45 4.72 4.52
CA LEU A 35 -17.42 4.44 3.55
C LEU A 35 -17.94 3.48 2.48
N ASP A 36 -17.97 3.97 1.24
CA ASP A 36 -18.30 3.15 0.08
C ASP A 36 -17.11 2.31 -0.35
N VAL A 37 -17.23 1.00 -0.13
CA VAL A 37 -16.26 0.01 -0.61
C VAL A 37 -16.83 -0.61 -1.88
N GLN A 38 -16.53 0.00 -3.03
CA GLN A 38 -17.05 -0.43 -4.34
C GLN A 38 -16.66 -1.87 -4.71
N ASN A 39 -15.58 -2.39 -4.15
CA ASN A 39 -15.11 -3.74 -4.40
C ASN A 39 -15.34 -4.64 -3.20
N GLY A 40 -16.44 -5.40 -3.19
CA GLY A 40 -16.77 -6.32 -2.09
C GLY A 40 -15.69 -7.38 -1.76
N ARG A 41 -14.74 -7.61 -2.69
CA ARG A 41 -13.59 -8.50 -2.44
C ARG A 41 -12.57 -7.89 -1.47
N LEU A 42 -12.64 -6.59 -1.21
CA LEU A 42 -11.74 -5.88 -0.29
C LEU A 42 -12.35 -5.65 1.10
N ASN A 43 -13.54 -6.18 1.39
CA ASN A 43 -14.20 -6.00 2.68
C ASN A 43 -13.33 -6.44 3.87
N TRP A 44 -12.52 -7.49 3.71
CA TRP A 44 -11.61 -7.95 4.74
C TRP A 44 -10.54 -6.89 5.07
N LEU A 45 -9.92 -6.29 4.03
CA LEU A 45 -8.91 -5.25 4.20
C LEU A 45 -9.48 -4.05 4.97
N PHE A 46 -10.64 -3.57 4.55
CA PHE A 46 -11.26 -2.41 5.19
C PHE A 46 -11.69 -2.70 6.62
N LYS A 47 -12.24 -3.89 6.88
CA LYS A 47 -12.57 -4.32 8.24
C LYS A 47 -11.33 -4.33 9.13
N THR A 48 -10.20 -4.80 8.63
CA THR A 48 -8.93 -4.82 9.38
C THR A 48 -8.37 -3.40 9.56
N LEU A 49 -8.36 -2.59 8.51
CA LEU A 49 -7.83 -1.22 8.57
C LEU A 49 -8.59 -0.30 9.53
N TYR A 50 -9.86 -0.57 9.78
CA TYR A 50 -10.73 0.26 10.60
C TYR A 50 -11.30 -0.46 11.81
N ASN A 51 -10.71 -1.59 12.23
CA ASN A 51 -11.14 -2.36 13.38
C ASN A 51 -11.02 -1.60 14.73
N ASP A 52 -10.18 -0.58 14.75
CA ASP A 52 -9.95 0.34 15.87
C ASP A 52 -10.79 1.64 15.78
N THR A 53 -11.80 1.70 14.91
CA THR A 53 -12.54 2.93 14.61
C THR A 53 -14.05 2.67 14.66
N ASP A 54 -14.71 3.17 15.72
CA ASP A 54 -16.12 2.84 16.03
C ASP A 54 -17.16 3.57 15.17
N ASN A 55 -16.81 4.72 14.58
CA ASN A 55 -17.73 5.56 13.84
C ASN A 55 -17.69 5.38 12.33
N ILE A 56 -17.19 4.22 11.85
CA ILE A 56 -17.20 3.86 10.43
C ILE A 56 -18.27 2.81 10.13
N VAL A 57 -19.06 3.07 9.11
CA VAL A 57 -20.02 2.14 8.53
C VAL A 57 -19.69 1.87 7.08
N PHE A 58 -19.47 0.61 6.76
CA PHE A 58 -19.29 0.19 5.36
C PHE A 58 -20.65 0.11 4.68
N SER A 59 -20.88 0.98 3.72
CA SER A 59 -22.15 1.07 3.00
C SER A 59 -21.93 1.00 1.49
N LYS A 60 -22.99 0.66 0.76
CA LYS A 60 -23.10 0.91 -0.69
C LYS A 60 -24.10 2.04 -0.86
N PRO A 61 -23.70 3.30 -0.74
CA PRO A 61 -24.60 4.40 -1.00
C PRO A 61 -25.06 4.39 -2.47
N SER A 62 -26.23 4.91 -2.74
CA SER A 62 -26.55 5.29 -4.09
C SER A 62 -25.52 6.35 -4.54
N VAL A 63 -25.17 6.37 -5.81
CA VAL A 63 -24.20 7.36 -6.37
C VAL A 63 -24.57 8.81 -6.02
N LYS A 64 -25.85 9.06 -5.73
CA LYS A 64 -26.40 10.36 -5.36
C LYS A 64 -26.08 10.80 -3.91
N ASP A 65 -25.72 9.85 -3.06
CA ASP A 65 -25.52 10.10 -1.61
C ASP A 65 -24.05 10.31 -1.25
N VAL A 66 -23.12 10.18 -2.21
CA VAL A 66 -21.69 10.39 -1.99
C VAL A 66 -21.40 11.88 -1.80
N SER A 67 -21.11 12.27 -0.55
CA SER A 67 -20.78 13.65 -0.21
C SER A 67 -19.35 14.03 -0.60
N LYS A 68 -18.42 13.09 -0.59
CA LYS A 68 -17.01 13.30 -0.89
C LYS A 68 -16.41 12.10 -1.64
N ARG A 69 -15.81 12.37 -2.80
CA ARG A 69 -14.92 11.43 -3.47
C ARG A 69 -13.48 11.83 -3.19
N LEU A 70 -12.70 10.94 -2.59
CA LEU A 70 -11.29 11.19 -2.30
C LEU A 70 -10.47 11.10 -3.59
N SER A 71 -9.57 12.06 -3.74
CA SER A 71 -8.56 12.14 -4.79
C SER A 71 -7.16 12.06 -4.18
N PHE A 72 -6.15 11.77 -5.00
CA PHE A 72 -4.76 11.76 -4.53
C PHE A 72 -4.32 13.10 -3.93
N SER A 73 -4.80 14.22 -4.46
CA SER A 73 -4.50 15.54 -3.89
C SER A 73 -5.07 15.73 -2.49
N ASP A 74 -6.21 15.13 -2.17
CA ASP A 74 -6.74 15.14 -0.79
C ASP A 74 -5.82 14.40 0.18
N GLY A 75 -5.17 13.31 -0.30
CA GLY A 75 -4.24 12.51 0.48
C GLY A 75 -2.89 13.18 0.66
N VAL A 76 -2.15 13.43 -0.41
CA VAL A 76 -0.74 13.88 -0.36
C VAL A 76 -0.53 15.22 0.34
N ASN A 77 -1.56 16.04 0.44
CA ASN A 77 -1.52 17.30 1.17
C ASN A 77 -1.94 17.18 2.65
N HIS A 78 -2.35 15.99 3.10
CA HIS A 78 -2.74 15.77 4.49
C HIS A 78 -1.53 15.31 5.33
N PRO A 79 -1.33 15.84 6.55
CA PRO A 79 -0.20 15.45 7.41
C PRO A 79 -0.12 13.97 7.73
N SER A 80 -1.28 13.29 7.82
CA SER A 80 -1.37 11.84 8.09
C SER A 80 -1.20 10.97 6.87
N TRP A 81 -0.93 11.56 5.69
CA TRP A 81 -0.71 10.78 4.48
C TRP A 81 0.33 9.67 4.71
N ARG A 82 -0.07 8.41 4.46
CA ARG A 82 0.77 7.24 4.67
C ARG A 82 1.11 6.87 6.13
N ASN A 83 0.51 7.50 7.11
CA ASN A 83 0.63 7.06 8.51
C ASN A 83 -0.40 5.97 8.80
N LEU A 84 -0.22 4.82 8.17
CA LEU A 84 -1.12 3.69 8.30
C LEU A 84 -1.13 3.14 9.73
N THR A 85 -2.32 3.08 10.31
CA THR A 85 -2.57 2.51 11.64
C THR A 85 -3.71 1.51 11.57
N TRP A 86 -3.57 0.39 12.26
CA TRP A 86 -4.63 -0.61 12.47
C TRP A 86 -4.24 -1.49 13.65
N GLU A 87 -5.19 -2.19 14.22
CA GLU A 87 -4.89 -3.22 15.22
C GLU A 87 -4.28 -4.44 14.52
N ARG A 88 -3.00 -4.67 14.77
CA ARG A 88 -2.22 -5.73 14.13
C ARG A 88 -2.58 -7.11 14.68
N ASN A 89 -2.64 -8.10 13.82
CA ASN A 89 -2.72 -9.50 14.21
C ASN A 89 -1.30 -10.07 14.40
N GLY A 90 -0.68 -9.74 15.55
CA GLY A 90 0.71 -10.09 15.82
C GLY A 90 1.02 -11.58 15.66
N ALA A 91 0.13 -12.47 16.14
CA ALA A 91 0.34 -13.92 16.02
C ALA A 91 0.38 -14.40 14.57
N TYR A 92 -0.45 -13.82 13.69
CA TYR A 92 -0.45 -14.18 12.28
C TYR A 92 0.74 -13.59 11.52
N GLU A 93 1.12 -12.36 11.84
CA GLU A 93 2.30 -11.72 11.28
C GLU A 93 3.59 -12.45 11.69
N GLU A 94 3.67 -12.91 12.94
CA GLU A 94 4.78 -13.73 13.45
C GLU A 94 4.85 -15.07 12.71
N MET A 95 3.72 -15.73 12.50
CA MET A 95 3.66 -16.98 11.73
C MET A 95 4.20 -16.80 10.29
N VAL A 96 3.84 -15.70 9.62
CA VAL A 96 4.33 -15.37 8.28
C VAL A 96 5.84 -15.08 8.30
N TYR A 97 6.31 -14.38 9.32
CA TYR A 97 7.72 -14.07 9.53
C TYR A 97 8.53 -15.33 9.77
N ASP A 98 8.09 -16.18 10.70
CA ASP A 98 8.77 -17.43 11.07
C ASP A 98 8.88 -18.41 9.90
N ASP A 99 7.86 -18.53 9.05
CA ASP A 99 7.89 -19.36 7.83
C ASP A 99 9.06 -18.96 6.93
N VAL A 100 9.31 -17.67 6.80
CA VAL A 100 10.41 -17.15 6.00
C VAL A 100 11.76 -17.33 6.70
N VAL A 101 11.86 -16.94 7.97
CA VAL A 101 13.13 -16.98 8.72
C VAL A 101 13.61 -18.43 8.93
N ASN A 102 12.72 -19.37 9.20
CA ASN A 102 13.06 -20.79 9.31
C ASN A 102 13.57 -21.39 8.00
N THR A 103 13.17 -20.83 6.86
CA THR A 103 13.59 -21.32 5.54
C THR A 103 14.85 -20.63 5.02
N TYR A 104 14.96 -19.30 5.22
CA TYR A 104 15.95 -18.46 4.56
C TYR A 104 16.92 -17.75 5.50
N GLY A 105 16.67 -17.78 6.82
CA GLY A 105 17.42 -17.02 7.82
C GLY A 105 16.90 -15.60 8.03
N GLU A 106 17.46 -14.89 9.01
CA GLU A 106 17.03 -13.54 9.41
C GLU A 106 17.49 -12.43 8.44
N ASP A 107 18.51 -12.70 7.63
CA ASP A 107 19.05 -11.73 6.66
C ASP A 107 18.51 -12.03 5.27
N TYR A 108 17.56 -11.25 4.79
CA TYR A 108 16.89 -11.46 3.51
C TYR A 108 16.50 -10.15 2.82
N ILE A 109 16.25 -10.27 1.52
CA ILE A 109 15.73 -9.22 0.66
C ILE A 109 14.28 -9.54 0.32
N ILE A 110 13.40 -8.56 0.46
CA ILE A 110 12.02 -8.68 -0.03
C ILE A 110 11.91 -8.13 -1.44
N VAL A 111 11.24 -8.89 -2.29
CA VAL A 111 10.78 -8.41 -3.60
C VAL A 111 9.28 -8.63 -3.75
N HIS A 112 8.61 -7.72 -4.45
CA HIS A 112 7.27 -7.95 -4.95
C HIS A 112 7.31 -7.91 -6.47
N GLU A 113 7.37 -9.09 -7.07
CA GLU A 113 7.57 -9.28 -8.50
C GLU A 113 6.57 -10.30 -9.05
N ARG A 114 5.85 -9.95 -10.09
CA ARG A 114 4.94 -10.82 -10.82
C ARG A 114 5.03 -10.58 -12.33
N PRO A 115 4.71 -11.61 -13.16
CA PRO A 115 4.86 -11.49 -14.60
C PRO A 115 3.84 -10.54 -15.26
N PHE A 116 2.68 -10.35 -14.63
CA PHE A 116 1.60 -9.52 -15.16
C PHE A 116 0.99 -8.64 -14.07
N ASP A 117 0.55 -7.46 -14.43
CA ASP A 117 -0.24 -6.61 -13.55
C ASP A 117 -1.72 -7.06 -13.49
N ASN A 118 -2.54 -6.35 -12.71
CA ASN A 118 -3.97 -6.65 -12.54
C ASN A 118 -4.78 -6.54 -13.84
N MET A 119 -4.27 -5.82 -14.83
CA MET A 119 -4.86 -5.66 -16.16
C MET A 119 -4.27 -6.64 -17.18
N LYS A 120 -3.56 -7.68 -16.72
CA LYS A 120 -2.88 -8.68 -17.55
C LYS A 120 -1.81 -8.10 -18.49
N ARG A 121 -1.26 -6.92 -18.18
CA ARG A 121 -0.14 -6.33 -18.93
C ARG A 121 1.16 -6.92 -18.42
N LYS A 122 2.06 -7.25 -19.36
CA LYS A 122 3.35 -7.85 -19.03
C LYS A 122 4.21 -6.85 -18.24
N MET A 123 4.73 -7.31 -17.12
CA MET A 123 5.67 -6.57 -16.29
C MET A 123 7.10 -6.92 -16.69
N ARG A 124 8.03 -5.99 -16.49
CA ARG A 124 9.46 -6.29 -16.56
C ARG A 124 9.93 -6.83 -15.20
N PRO A 125 10.84 -7.81 -15.17
CA PRO A 125 11.39 -8.31 -13.92
C PRO A 125 12.23 -7.24 -13.22
N ILE A 126 12.31 -7.34 -11.89
CA ILE A 126 13.20 -6.53 -11.08
C ILE A 126 14.64 -6.95 -11.36
N ASN A 127 15.46 -6.00 -11.80
CA ASN A 127 16.85 -6.28 -12.13
C ASN A 127 17.72 -6.36 -10.87
N ARG A 128 18.28 -7.52 -10.60
CA ARG A 128 19.10 -7.84 -9.43
C ARG A 128 20.39 -6.99 -9.32
N LYS A 129 20.85 -6.35 -10.40
CA LYS A 129 21.99 -5.40 -10.37
C LYS A 129 21.80 -4.23 -9.39
N HIS A 130 20.55 -3.94 -9.00
CA HIS A 130 20.22 -2.87 -8.08
C HIS A 130 20.19 -3.31 -6.60
N PHE A 131 20.44 -4.57 -6.30
CA PHE A 131 20.49 -5.06 -4.93
C PHE A 131 21.79 -4.62 -4.28
N MET A 132 21.69 -4.07 -3.07
CA MET A 132 22.87 -3.69 -2.26
C MET A 132 23.58 -4.93 -1.73
N ASN A 133 22.80 -5.97 -1.41
CA ASN A 133 23.29 -7.22 -0.81
C ASN A 133 22.96 -8.44 -1.70
N PRO A 134 23.56 -8.57 -2.90
CA PRO A 134 23.15 -9.55 -3.91
C PRO A 134 23.33 -11.02 -3.48
N ASN A 135 24.05 -11.27 -2.37
CA ASN A 135 24.28 -12.62 -1.84
C ASN A 135 23.21 -13.06 -0.83
N LEU A 136 22.34 -12.16 -0.39
CA LEU A 136 21.27 -12.54 0.54
C LEU A 136 20.14 -13.28 -0.17
N PRO A 137 19.43 -14.17 0.56
CA PRO A 137 18.20 -14.79 0.07
C PRO A 137 17.19 -13.75 -0.38
N VAL A 138 16.53 -14.02 -1.50
CA VAL A 138 15.52 -13.13 -2.08
C VAL A 138 14.16 -13.76 -1.96
N ILE A 139 13.27 -13.10 -1.25
CA ILE A 139 11.92 -13.57 -0.95
C ILE A 139 10.92 -12.81 -1.82
N ASN A 140 10.32 -13.50 -2.78
CA ASN A 140 9.20 -12.91 -3.52
C ASN A 140 7.91 -13.10 -2.72
N VAL A 141 7.25 -12.01 -2.38
CA VAL A 141 5.99 -12.05 -1.62
C VAL A 141 4.75 -12.24 -2.51
N ASP A 142 4.86 -12.14 -3.83
CA ASP A 142 3.75 -12.42 -4.72
C ASP A 142 3.39 -13.92 -4.69
N GLY A 143 2.09 -14.21 -4.54
CA GLY A 143 1.58 -15.58 -4.48
C GLY A 143 1.81 -16.33 -3.17
N ARG A 144 2.43 -15.73 -2.15
CA ARG A 144 2.50 -16.32 -0.81
C ARG A 144 1.15 -16.24 -0.09
N PRO A 145 0.83 -17.20 0.79
CA PRO A 145 -0.38 -17.15 1.60
C PRO A 145 -0.37 -15.94 2.54
N GLY A 146 -1.57 -15.49 2.91
CA GLY A 146 -1.76 -14.34 3.80
C GLY A 146 -2.30 -13.10 3.09
N HIS A 147 -2.62 -12.11 3.88
CA HIS A 147 -3.06 -10.80 3.40
C HIS A 147 -1.90 -9.82 3.42
N ILE A 148 -2.01 -8.74 2.66
CA ILE A 148 -0.92 -7.74 2.56
C ILE A 148 -0.51 -7.16 3.93
N LEU A 149 -1.45 -7.04 4.87
CA LEU A 149 -1.17 -6.55 6.23
C LEU A 149 -0.38 -7.56 7.08
N ASP A 150 -0.49 -8.84 6.79
CA ASP A 150 0.20 -9.91 7.50
C ASP A 150 1.73 -9.92 7.24
N TYR A 151 2.17 -9.19 6.24
CA TYR A 151 3.58 -9.05 5.88
C TYR A 151 4.29 -7.92 6.64
N SER A 152 3.64 -7.25 7.59
CA SER A 152 4.19 -6.09 8.30
C SER A 152 5.53 -6.42 8.97
N THR A 153 5.54 -7.43 9.83
CA THR A 153 6.76 -7.88 10.55
C THR A 153 7.86 -8.30 9.58
N LEU A 154 7.51 -9.00 8.50
CA LEU A 154 8.47 -9.41 7.48
C LEU A 154 9.09 -8.22 6.75
N LEU A 155 8.31 -7.19 6.43
CA LEU A 155 8.80 -5.96 5.80
C LEU A 155 9.68 -5.14 6.75
N GLU A 156 9.30 -5.04 8.03
CA GLU A 156 10.04 -4.29 9.06
C GLU A 156 11.45 -4.86 9.31
N ASN A 157 11.64 -6.16 9.14
CA ASN A 157 12.91 -6.86 9.42
C ASN A 157 13.75 -7.14 8.16
N ALA A 158 13.29 -6.79 6.97
CA ALA A 158 14.06 -6.97 5.75
C ALA A 158 15.33 -6.12 5.71
N LYS A 159 16.38 -6.62 5.08
CA LYS A 159 17.64 -5.85 4.86
C LYS A 159 17.49 -4.83 3.74
N GLU A 160 16.66 -5.11 2.76
CA GLU A 160 16.25 -4.20 1.69
C GLU A 160 14.95 -4.68 1.05
N ILE A 161 14.20 -3.75 0.46
CA ILE A 161 12.91 -4.02 -0.16
C ILE A 161 12.89 -3.47 -1.56
N HIS A 162 12.60 -4.33 -2.54
CA HIS A 162 12.51 -4.02 -3.95
C HIS A 162 11.12 -4.31 -4.49
N VAL A 163 10.40 -3.29 -4.87
CA VAL A 163 9.03 -3.41 -5.37
C VAL A 163 8.78 -2.50 -6.57
N TYR A 164 7.82 -2.84 -7.40
CA TYR A 164 7.26 -1.86 -8.33
C TYR A 164 6.15 -1.06 -7.64
N GLU A 165 5.77 0.07 -8.20
CA GLU A 165 4.68 0.89 -7.68
C GLU A 165 3.38 0.07 -7.57
N GLY A 166 2.75 0.09 -6.39
CA GLY A 166 1.53 -0.65 -6.08
C GLY A 166 1.28 -0.78 -4.58
N SER A 167 0.38 -1.70 -4.22
CA SER A 167 -0.03 -1.89 -2.83
C SER A 167 1.11 -2.29 -1.89
N PHE A 168 2.05 -3.13 -2.32
CA PHE A 168 3.21 -3.48 -1.50
C PHE A 168 4.16 -2.31 -1.28
N MET A 169 4.34 -1.42 -2.26
CA MET A 169 5.10 -0.19 -2.05
C MET A 169 4.44 0.69 -0.98
N ASN A 170 3.10 0.82 -1.04
CA ASN A 170 2.35 1.57 -0.05
C ASN A 170 2.45 0.95 1.34
N MET A 171 2.39 -0.37 1.43
CA MET A 171 2.54 -1.10 2.68
C MET A 171 3.94 -0.94 3.27
N ALA A 172 4.98 -1.20 2.48
CA ALA A 172 6.37 -1.03 2.91
C ALA A 172 6.63 0.41 3.38
N ASP A 173 6.16 1.41 2.64
CA ASP A 173 6.27 2.81 3.04
C ASP A 173 5.62 3.11 4.40
N SER A 174 4.52 2.42 4.70
CA SER A 174 3.74 2.68 5.90
C SER A 174 4.33 2.04 7.16
N VAL A 175 4.89 0.83 7.05
CA VAL A 175 5.33 0.03 8.21
C VAL A 175 6.83 0.13 8.47
N THR A 176 7.68 0.32 7.45
CA THR A 176 9.13 0.30 7.65
C THR A 176 9.68 1.62 8.19
N SER A 177 10.77 1.51 8.95
CA SER A 177 11.58 2.63 9.40
C SER A 177 13.06 2.25 9.28
N GLY A 178 13.81 2.97 8.44
CA GLY A 178 15.25 2.74 8.26
C GLY A 178 15.63 1.60 7.31
N VAL A 179 14.69 0.81 6.82
CA VAL A 179 14.94 -0.21 5.79
C VAL A 179 15.18 0.48 4.44
N PRO A 180 16.24 0.13 3.69
CA PRO A 180 16.45 0.62 2.33
C PRO A 180 15.31 0.21 1.39
N LEU A 181 14.67 1.19 0.75
CA LEU A 181 13.50 1.01 -0.10
C LEU A 181 13.82 1.36 -1.55
N PHE A 182 13.49 0.45 -2.48
CA PHE A 182 13.76 0.58 -3.92
C PHE A 182 12.48 0.42 -4.73
N GLY A 183 12.09 1.48 -5.42
CA GLY A 183 10.92 1.52 -6.29
C GLY A 183 11.29 1.35 -7.75
N HIS A 184 11.02 0.17 -8.33
CA HIS A 184 11.36 -0.14 -9.74
C HIS A 184 10.24 0.32 -10.68
N LEU A 185 10.26 1.59 -11.06
CA LEU A 185 9.21 2.19 -11.88
C LEU A 185 9.20 1.66 -13.32
N TYR A 186 10.36 1.30 -13.87
CA TYR A 186 10.49 0.72 -15.21
C TYR A 186 9.76 -0.63 -15.38
N CYS A 187 9.45 -1.31 -14.28
CA CYS A 187 8.70 -2.58 -14.34
C CYS A 187 7.29 -2.42 -14.90
N LYS A 188 6.73 -1.22 -14.80
CA LYS A 188 5.43 -0.86 -15.39
C LYS A 188 5.61 0.13 -16.55
N PRO A 189 6.01 -0.33 -17.74
CA PRO A 189 6.33 0.55 -18.86
C PRO A 189 5.17 1.47 -19.29
N HIS A 190 3.93 1.06 -19.01
CA HIS A 190 2.74 1.86 -19.29
C HIS A 190 2.58 3.12 -18.41
N TYR A 191 3.35 3.27 -17.33
CA TYR A 191 3.38 4.51 -16.57
C TYR A 191 4.01 5.67 -17.35
N PHE A 192 4.79 5.36 -18.35
CA PHE A 192 5.43 6.35 -19.22
C PHE A 192 4.60 6.65 -20.47
N ASP A 193 3.46 5.97 -20.66
CA ASP A 193 2.54 6.24 -21.74
C ASP A 193 1.71 7.49 -21.39
N THR A 194 1.82 8.53 -22.23
CA THR A 194 1.21 9.84 -22.04
C THR A 194 -0.32 9.84 -21.94
N ASN A 195 -0.96 8.75 -22.34
CA ASN A 195 -2.42 8.60 -22.34
C ASN A 195 -2.99 7.99 -21.05
N MET A 196 -2.17 7.71 -20.04
CA MET A 196 -2.61 7.04 -18.82
C MET A 196 -2.64 7.97 -17.60
N VAL A 197 -3.59 7.70 -16.71
CA VAL A 197 -3.96 8.45 -15.49
C VAL A 197 -2.83 8.60 -14.44
N HIS A 198 -1.62 8.14 -14.74
CA HIS A 198 -0.53 8.05 -13.75
C HIS A 198 0.44 9.24 -13.72
N HIS A 199 0.18 10.28 -14.51
CA HIS A 199 1.02 11.49 -14.51
C HIS A 199 1.15 12.15 -13.13
N ASP A 200 0.05 12.17 -12.37
CA ASP A 200 0.05 12.77 -11.04
C ASP A 200 0.91 11.98 -10.06
N ILE A 201 0.89 10.65 -10.12
CA ILE A 201 1.73 9.80 -9.26
C ILE A 201 3.21 10.08 -9.54
N ILE A 202 3.62 10.10 -10.80
CA ILE A 202 5.01 10.39 -11.19
C ILE A 202 5.41 11.80 -10.76
N LYS A 203 4.52 12.79 -10.92
CA LYS A 203 4.73 14.15 -10.44
C LYS A 203 4.99 14.18 -8.93
N TYR A 204 4.11 13.55 -8.12
CA TYR A 204 4.26 13.51 -6.67
C TYR A 204 5.51 12.74 -6.22
N ILE A 205 5.89 11.67 -6.93
CA ILE A 205 7.17 10.97 -6.71
C ILE A 205 8.34 11.92 -6.93
N LYS A 206 8.38 12.64 -8.05
CA LYS A 206 9.45 13.59 -8.37
C LYS A 206 9.51 14.77 -7.39
N GLU A 207 8.37 15.17 -6.83
CA GLU A 207 8.27 16.22 -5.81
C GLU A 207 8.54 15.69 -4.38
N ASN A 208 8.89 14.42 -4.20
CA ASN A 208 9.05 13.74 -2.90
C ASN A 208 7.82 13.85 -1.97
N LYS A 209 6.63 13.89 -2.56
CA LYS A 209 5.36 14.01 -1.83
C LYS A 209 4.56 12.70 -1.80
N TRP A 210 4.96 11.71 -2.58
CA TRP A 210 4.18 10.48 -2.74
C TRP A 210 4.32 9.52 -1.56
N HIS A 211 5.53 9.46 -0.96
CA HIS A 211 5.85 8.55 0.13
C HIS A 211 6.34 9.29 1.38
N LYS A 212 6.17 8.67 2.55
CA LYS A 212 6.65 9.21 3.83
C LYS A 212 8.15 8.90 4.04
N ASN A 213 8.62 7.74 3.56
CA ASN A 213 10.01 7.33 3.65
C ASN A 213 10.81 7.76 2.43
N LYS A 214 12.13 7.76 2.56
CA LYS A 214 13.03 8.01 1.43
C LYS A 214 13.11 6.75 0.55
N TRP A 215 12.67 6.86 -0.70
CA TRP A 215 12.74 5.81 -1.71
C TRP A 215 13.85 6.06 -2.72
N ASN A 216 14.55 4.98 -3.08
CA ASN A 216 15.46 4.97 -4.21
C ASN A 216 14.66 4.54 -5.46
N TYR A 217 14.24 5.52 -6.26
CA TYR A 217 13.47 5.22 -7.48
C TYR A 217 14.37 4.87 -8.64
N ILE A 218 14.11 3.71 -9.25
CA ILE A 218 14.83 3.18 -10.40
C ILE A 218 13.94 3.30 -11.62
N TRP A 219 14.39 4.06 -12.59
CA TRP A 219 13.64 4.42 -13.80
C TRP A 219 14.01 3.57 -15.02
N GLU A 220 15.20 2.90 -14.99
CA GLU A 220 15.77 2.13 -16.11
C GLU A 220 16.39 0.79 -15.63
#